data_2b8e68b0b86c37c5e793dac5c7caf15e
#
_entry.id   2b8e68b0b86c37c5e793dac5c7caf15e
#
_cell.length_a   1.000
_cell.length_b   1.000
_cell.length_c   1.000
_cell.angle_alpha   90.00
_cell.angle_beta   90.00
_cell.angle_gamma   90.00
#
_symmetry.space_group_name_H-M   'P 1'
#
loop_
_entity.id
_entity.type
_entity.pdbx_description
1 polymer ?
#
loop_
_entity_poly.entity_id
_entity_poly.type
_entity_poly.pdbx_seq_one_letter_code
_entity_poly.pdbx_strand_id
1 'polypeptide(L)'
;STPLYSSAASDVYKRQKIGYPENWRDYAALTVDRTDYYGNVRRASEFESRRRIAQIGMPIDRGEWEMTPPTVNAYYNASMNDMNFPAGVLLPPLFDPKMDAAPNYGNTGGTIGHELTHGFDDEGRQFDGDGNLKDWWSKKVGAEFEKRASCLVKQYDGYSPVKENDKPLYVKGKLTLGENLADLGGVKLAYAAFKEARKGQPDAPLNGFTEDQQFFLGFAQGWCQNARPQMLVVRVKTDPHSPAEFRVNGPVVNVKEFASAFQCKPAAKMVKTDKNRCEIW
;
A
#
# COMPACT_ATOMS: atom_id res chain seq x y z
N SER A 1 19.09 10.88 -10.57
CA SER A 1 18.88 10.54 -9.17
C SER A 1 19.72 11.42 -8.28
N THR A 2 19.10 12.31 -7.53
CA THR A 2 19.84 13.13 -6.57
C THR A 2 20.09 12.35 -5.28
N PRO A 3 21.26 12.53 -4.61
CA PRO A 3 21.61 11.81 -3.38
C PRO A 3 20.58 11.93 -2.24
N LEU A 4 19.73 12.95 -2.27
CA LEU A 4 18.70 13.20 -1.27
C LEU A 4 17.57 12.15 -1.28
N TYR A 5 17.22 11.60 -2.43
CA TYR A 5 16.19 10.55 -2.52
C TYR A 5 16.66 9.22 -1.96
N SER A 6 17.94 8.89 -2.16
CA SER A 6 18.50 7.65 -1.62
C SER A 6 18.64 7.70 -0.09
N SER A 7 18.82 8.88 0.52
CA SER A 7 18.89 9.00 1.98
C SER A 7 17.53 8.87 2.65
N ALA A 8 16.47 9.51 2.11
CA ALA A 8 15.13 9.40 2.66
C ALA A 8 14.60 7.95 2.57
N ALA A 9 14.77 7.28 1.41
CA ALA A 9 14.43 5.86 1.27
C ALA A 9 15.26 4.97 2.20
N SER A 10 16.56 5.27 2.37
CA SER A 10 17.44 4.57 3.31
C SER A 10 17.00 4.74 4.78
N ASP A 11 16.43 5.90 5.14
CA ASP A 11 15.96 6.14 6.50
C ASP A 11 14.64 5.41 6.77
N VAL A 12 13.72 5.35 5.81
CA VAL A 12 12.50 4.52 5.90
C VAL A 12 12.86 3.04 6.07
N TYR A 13 13.84 2.55 5.32
CA TYR A 13 14.30 1.16 5.43
C TYR A 13 14.81 0.84 6.85
N LYS A 14 15.41 1.79 7.55
CA LYS A 14 15.94 1.60 8.90
C LYS A 14 14.88 1.65 10.00
N ARG A 15 13.64 2.08 9.69
CA ARG A 15 12.54 2.25 10.65
C ARG A 15 11.38 1.36 10.27
N GLN A 16 11.59 0.04 10.37
CA GLN A 16 10.55 -0.95 10.15
C GLN A 16 10.11 -1.56 11.49
N LYS A 17 8.83 -1.75 11.65
CA LYS A 17 8.23 -2.46 12.76
C LYS A 17 7.50 -3.69 12.22
N ILE A 18 7.85 -4.88 12.71
CA ILE A 18 7.37 -6.15 12.19
C ILE A 18 6.83 -7.01 13.34
N GLY A 19 5.60 -7.50 13.18
CA GLY A 19 4.97 -8.43 14.09
C GLY A 19 4.15 -7.77 15.18
N TYR A 20 4.80 -7.26 16.23
CA TYR A 20 4.15 -6.70 17.41
C TYR A 20 5.08 -5.72 18.14
N PRO A 21 4.52 -4.82 19.00
CA PRO A 21 5.31 -3.85 19.74
C PRO A 21 6.22 -4.53 20.79
N GLU A 22 7.43 -3.99 20.98
CA GLU A 22 8.32 -4.41 22.07
C GLU A 22 7.71 -4.07 23.43
N ASN A 23 7.13 -2.87 23.55
CA ASN A 23 6.42 -2.42 24.73
C ASN A 23 4.91 -2.43 24.48
N TRP A 24 4.22 -3.34 25.17
CA TRP A 24 2.76 -3.43 25.10
C TRP A 24 2.11 -2.26 25.83
N ARG A 25 1.00 -1.77 25.26
CA ARG A 25 0.21 -0.71 25.92
C ARG A 25 -0.33 -1.24 27.24
N ASP A 26 -0.08 -0.48 28.33
CA ASP A 26 -0.61 -0.81 29.64
C ASP A 26 -2.08 -0.39 29.75
N TYR A 27 -2.95 -1.35 29.99
CA TYR A 27 -4.39 -1.18 30.20
C TYR A 27 -4.81 -1.41 31.65
N ALA A 28 -3.88 -1.49 32.62
CA ALA A 28 -4.19 -1.78 34.03
C ALA A 28 -5.17 -0.78 34.64
N ALA A 29 -5.15 0.48 34.20
CA ALA A 29 -6.08 1.51 34.67
C ALA A 29 -7.48 1.43 34.02
N LEU A 30 -7.69 0.55 33.01
CA LEU A 30 -8.97 0.43 32.31
C LEU A 30 -9.90 -0.55 33.04
N THR A 31 -10.98 -0.02 33.63
CA THR A 31 -12.00 -0.86 34.25
C THR A 31 -12.95 -1.46 33.20
N VAL A 32 -13.08 -2.79 33.22
CA VAL A 32 -13.98 -3.55 32.35
C VAL A 32 -15.06 -4.25 33.16
N ASP A 33 -16.33 -4.01 32.83
CA ASP A 33 -17.50 -4.68 33.41
C ASP A 33 -18.10 -5.65 32.37
N ARG A 34 -18.23 -6.92 32.70
CA ARG A 34 -18.74 -7.97 31.78
C ARG A 34 -20.19 -7.75 31.37
N THR A 35 -20.95 -7.00 32.13
CA THR A 35 -22.38 -6.76 31.93
C THR A 35 -22.69 -5.42 31.26
N ASP A 36 -21.70 -4.53 31.14
CA ASP A 36 -21.86 -3.18 30.61
C ASP A 36 -21.01 -2.93 29.34
N TYR A 37 -21.45 -3.46 28.21
CA TYR A 37 -20.74 -3.28 26.93
C TYR A 37 -20.61 -1.80 26.54
N TYR A 38 -21.70 -1.03 26.63
CA TYR A 38 -21.68 0.39 26.28
C TYR A 38 -20.75 1.21 27.18
N GLY A 39 -20.81 0.97 28.50
CA GLY A 39 -19.91 1.60 29.44
C GLY A 39 -18.45 1.22 29.22
N ASN A 40 -18.16 -0.02 28.82
CA ASN A 40 -16.80 -0.44 28.46
C ASN A 40 -16.27 0.33 27.24
N VAL A 41 -17.09 0.48 26.18
CA VAL A 41 -16.70 1.26 25.00
C VAL A 41 -16.41 2.72 25.38
N ARG A 42 -17.24 3.32 26.21
CA ARG A 42 -17.04 4.70 26.69
C ARG A 42 -15.75 4.82 27.52
N ARG A 43 -15.54 3.93 28.51
CA ARG A 43 -14.32 3.93 29.33
C ARG A 43 -13.05 3.72 28.49
N ALA A 44 -13.09 2.81 27.53
CA ALA A 44 -11.98 2.59 26.60
C ALA A 44 -11.68 3.83 25.76
N SER A 45 -12.71 4.49 25.22
CA SER A 45 -12.55 5.71 24.44
C SER A 45 -12.01 6.87 25.28
N GLU A 46 -12.47 7.01 26.53
CA GLU A 46 -11.98 8.01 27.48
C GLU A 46 -10.52 7.74 27.88
N PHE A 47 -10.18 6.48 28.17
CA PHE A 47 -8.82 6.05 28.45
C PHE A 47 -7.87 6.42 27.31
N GLU A 48 -8.24 6.08 26.08
CA GLU A 48 -7.42 6.34 24.91
C GLU A 48 -7.29 7.85 24.63
N SER A 49 -8.36 8.62 24.81
CA SER A 49 -8.33 10.07 24.66
C SER A 49 -7.39 10.72 25.68
N ARG A 50 -7.46 10.30 26.95
CA ARG A 50 -6.56 10.79 28.00
C ARG A 50 -5.11 10.43 27.71
N ARG A 51 -4.85 9.21 27.24
CA ARG A 51 -3.51 8.76 26.85
C ARG A 51 -2.92 9.65 25.76
N ARG A 52 -3.69 9.94 24.70
CA ARG A 52 -3.25 10.82 23.60
C ARG A 52 -3.02 12.25 24.06
N ILE A 53 -3.88 12.79 24.91
CA ILE A 53 -3.69 14.14 25.49
C ILE A 53 -2.41 14.20 26.32
N ALA A 54 -2.10 13.15 27.09
CA ALA A 54 -0.90 13.09 27.92
C ALA A 54 0.41 13.06 27.09
N GLN A 55 0.34 12.73 25.80
CA GLN A 55 1.51 12.78 24.90
C GLN A 55 1.84 14.20 24.42
N ILE A 56 0.94 15.16 24.59
CA ILE A 56 1.17 16.55 24.16
C ILE A 56 2.36 17.13 24.92
N GLY A 57 3.36 17.59 24.19
CA GLY A 57 4.61 18.14 24.74
C GLY A 57 5.64 17.08 25.15
N MET A 58 5.33 15.81 25.00
CA MET A 58 6.30 14.72 25.21
C MET A 58 7.09 14.42 23.93
N PRO A 59 8.31 13.87 24.04
CA PRO A 59 9.04 13.33 22.89
C PRO A 59 8.22 12.27 22.18
N ILE A 60 8.36 12.18 20.85
CA ILE A 60 7.69 11.16 20.05
C ILE A 60 8.18 9.77 20.46
N ASP A 61 7.25 8.90 20.83
CA ASP A 61 7.53 7.47 21.02
C ASP A 61 7.55 6.76 19.65
N ARG A 62 8.73 6.54 19.12
CA ARG A 62 8.91 5.84 17.85
C ARG A 62 8.63 4.32 17.91
N GLY A 63 8.44 3.77 19.10
CA GLY A 63 8.00 2.40 19.33
C GLY A 63 6.49 2.21 19.27
N GLU A 64 5.70 3.28 19.22
CA GLU A 64 4.24 3.21 19.22
C GLU A 64 3.69 2.61 17.93
N TRP A 65 2.66 1.76 18.07
CA TRP A 65 1.92 1.16 16.98
C TRP A 65 0.50 1.70 16.90
N GLU A 66 0.03 1.98 15.67
CA GLU A 66 -1.36 2.41 15.43
C GLU A 66 -2.30 1.23 15.25
N MET A 67 -1.79 0.11 14.71
CA MET A 67 -2.56 -1.12 14.51
C MET A 67 -2.18 -2.18 15.54
N THR A 68 -3.15 -3.03 15.88
CA THR A 68 -2.92 -4.18 16.77
C THR A 68 -2.26 -5.34 16.01
N PRO A 69 -1.50 -6.24 16.67
CA PRO A 69 -0.80 -7.34 16.01
C PRO A 69 -1.68 -8.27 15.14
N PRO A 70 -2.94 -8.61 15.49
CA PRO A 70 -3.78 -9.45 14.64
C PRO A 70 -4.40 -8.71 13.44
N THR A 71 -4.15 -7.42 13.28
CA THR A 71 -4.68 -6.66 12.14
C THR A 71 -4.07 -7.18 10.84
N VAL A 72 -4.94 -7.54 9.88
CA VAL A 72 -4.54 -7.97 8.54
C VAL A 72 -4.40 -6.72 7.66
N ASN A 73 -3.36 -5.96 7.89
CA ASN A 73 -2.99 -4.76 7.16
C ASN A 73 -1.54 -4.37 7.45
N ALA A 74 -1.01 -3.40 6.70
CA ALA A 74 0.24 -2.71 6.95
C ALA A 74 -0.01 -1.20 6.87
N TYR A 75 0.95 -0.37 7.27
CA TYR A 75 0.85 1.07 7.09
C TYR A 75 2.20 1.77 7.13
N TYR A 76 2.31 2.86 6.38
CA TYR A 76 3.36 3.85 6.49
C TYR A 76 2.89 5.01 7.36
N ASN A 77 3.72 5.46 8.28
CA ASN A 77 3.46 6.66 9.08
C ASN A 77 4.42 7.79 8.69
N ALA A 78 3.91 8.80 8.00
CA ALA A 78 4.72 9.91 7.50
C ALA A 78 5.37 10.73 8.62
N SER A 79 4.69 10.91 9.75
CA SER A 79 5.22 11.67 10.89
C SER A 79 6.32 10.93 11.66
N MET A 80 6.36 9.61 11.57
CA MET A 80 7.42 8.77 12.14
C MET A 80 8.44 8.34 11.08
N ASN A 81 8.11 8.48 9.81
CA ASN A 81 8.87 8.00 8.66
C ASN A 81 9.23 6.52 8.83
N ASP A 82 8.23 5.69 9.07
CA ASP A 82 8.39 4.26 9.29
C ASP A 82 7.31 3.43 8.59
N MET A 83 7.64 2.15 8.37
CA MET A 83 6.72 1.15 7.85
C MET A 83 6.38 0.13 8.93
N ASN A 84 5.13 -0.29 9.00
CA ASN A 84 4.62 -1.13 10.06
C ASN A 84 3.85 -2.32 9.50
N PHE A 85 4.27 -3.55 9.89
CA PHE A 85 3.72 -4.80 9.43
C PHE A 85 3.25 -5.65 10.61
N PRO A 86 1.98 -5.50 11.07
CA PRO A 86 1.40 -6.35 12.10
C PRO A 86 1.52 -7.84 11.77
N ALA A 87 1.63 -8.71 12.78
CA ALA A 87 1.78 -10.15 12.59
C ALA A 87 0.65 -10.75 11.73
N GLY A 88 -0.55 -10.20 11.79
CA GLY A 88 -1.71 -10.65 11.02
C GLY A 88 -1.52 -10.61 9.51
N VAL A 89 -0.73 -9.66 8.98
CA VAL A 89 -0.48 -9.56 7.53
C VAL A 89 0.59 -10.56 7.05
N LEU A 90 1.36 -11.14 7.98
CA LEU A 90 2.43 -12.10 7.69
C LEU A 90 1.95 -13.56 7.80
N LEU A 91 0.70 -13.82 7.44
CA LEU A 91 0.06 -15.12 7.48
C LEU A 91 -0.53 -15.50 6.12
N PRO A 92 -0.70 -16.80 5.83
CA PRO A 92 -1.40 -17.23 4.62
C PRO A 92 -2.82 -16.63 4.53
N PRO A 93 -3.28 -16.26 3.33
CA PRO A 93 -2.65 -16.43 2.02
C PRO A 93 -1.70 -15.31 1.61
N LEU A 94 -1.45 -14.29 2.47
CA LEU A 94 -0.65 -13.12 2.12
C LEU A 94 0.85 -13.43 2.14
N PHE A 95 1.29 -14.20 3.13
CA PHE A 95 2.65 -14.71 3.25
C PHE A 95 2.63 -16.16 3.74
N ASP A 96 3.42 -17.02 3.11
CA ASP A 96 3.68 -18.37 3.61
C ASP A 96 5.16 -18.72 3.35
N PRO A 97 5.97 -19.02 4.39
CA PRO A 97 7.37 -19.41 4.23
C PRO A 97 7.55 -20.72 3.45
N LYS A 98 6.48 -21.50 3.27
CA LYS A 98 6.47 -22.73 2.46
C LYS A 98 6.08 -22.50 1.01
N MET A 99 5.58 -21.32 0.68
CA MET A 99 5.22 -20.94 -0.67
C MET A 99 6.48 -20.54 -1.44
N ASP A 100 6.47 -20.73 -2.76
CA ASP A 100 7.55 -20.29 -3.63
C ASP A 100 7.83 -18.78 -3.50
N ALA A 101 9.04 -18.38 -3.86
CA ALA A 101 9.45 -16.97 -3.74
C ALA A 101 8.56 -16.04 -4.57
N ALA A 102 8.23 -16.41 -5.80
CA ALA A 102 7.52 -15.54 -6.73
C ALA A 102 6.17 -15.02 -6.17
N PRO A 103 5.22 -15.84 -5.70
CA PRO A 103 3.98 -15.33 -5.12
C PRO A 103 4.20 -14.55 -3.81
N ASN A 104 5.16 -14.93 -2.95
CA ASN A 104 5.49 -14.15 -1.75
C ASN A 104 6.04 -12.76 -2.10
N TYR A 105 6.91 -12.65 -3.11
CA TYR A 105 7.38 -11.35 -3.60
C TYR A 105 6.24 -10.55 -4.24
N GLY A 106 5.34 -11.22 -4.98
CA GLY A 106 4.18 -10.55 -5.57
C GLY A 106 3.26 -9.94 -4.52
N ASN A 107 2.92 -10.69 -3.49
CA ASN A 107 1.98 -10.27 -2.44
C ASN A 107 2.69 -9.44 -1.35
N THR A 108 3.40 -10.09 -0.44
CA THR A 108 4.05 -9.41 0.69
C THR A 108 5.13 -8.44 0.23
N GLY A 109 5.93 -8.82 -0.77
CA GLY A 109 6.90 -7.90 -1.39
C GLY A 109 6.21 -6.69 -2.00
N GLY A 110 5.07 -6.89 -2.69
CA GLY A 110 4.21 -5.82 -3.19
C GLY A 110 3.73 -4.89 -2.07
N THR A 111 3.31 -5.44 -0.94
CA THR A 111 2.89 -4.67 0.24
C THR A 111 4.06 -3.86 0.83
N ILE A 112 5.24 -4.47 0.97
CA ILE A 112 6.43 -3.75 1.46
C ILE A 112 6.80 -2.58 0.54
N GLY A 113 6.79 -2.81 -0.77
CA GLY A 113 7.03 -1.74 -1.75
C GLY A 113 5.93 -0.66 -1.75
N HIS A 114 4.68 -1.03 -1.48
CA HIS A 114 3.54 -0.13 -1.33
C HIS A 114 3.75 0.81 -0.15
N GLU A 115 4.03 0.29 1.04
CA GLU A 115 4.28 1.11 2.24
C GLU A 115 5.51 2.01 2.05
N LEU A 116 6.57 1.51 1.43
CA LEU A 116 7.73 2.34 1.12
C LEU A 116 7.37 3.50 0.17
N THR A 117 6.51 3.24 -0.80
CA THR A 117 6.10 4.24 -1.80
C THR A 117 5.24 5.34 -1.19
N HIS A 118 4.49 5.08 -0.14
CA HIS A 118 3.73 6.11 0.60
C HIS A 118 4.61 7.25 1.12
N GLY A 119 5.88 7.03 1.40
CA GLY A 119 6.83 8.11 1.73
C GLY A 119 7.06 9.11 0.59
N PHE A 120 6.64 8.78 -0.63
CA PHE A 120 6.88 9.56 -1.86
C PHE A 120 5.61 9.78 -2.68
N ASP A 121 4.44 9.45 -2.17
CA ASP A 121 3.15 9.76 -2.78
C ASP A 121 2.80 11.25 -2.67
N ASP A 122 1.61 11.64 -3.07
CA ASP A 122 1.18 13.05 -3.08
C ASP A 122 1.07 13.67 -1.69
N GLU A 123 0.85 12.86 -0.63
CA GLU A 123 0.80 13.30 0.76
C GLU A 123 2.12 13.08 1.48
N GLY A 124 2.69 11.87 1.42
CA GLY A 124 3.92 11.51 2.15
C GLY A 124 5.13 12.32 1.72
N ARG A 125 5.24 12.69 0.43
CA ARG A 125 6.30 13.59 -0.06
C ARG A 125 6.37 14.96 0.63
N GLN A 126 5.32 15.35 1.34
CA GLN A 126 5.26 16.61 2.08
C GLN A 126 5.96 16.53 3.44
N PHE A 127 6.39 15.35 3.86
CA PHE A 127 7.13 15.13 5.10
C PHE A 127 8.61 14.88 4.78
N ASP A 128 9.50 15.47 5.59
CA ASP A 128 10.94 15.19 5.50
C ASP A 128 11.32 13.88 6.21
N GLY A 129 12.60 13.48 6.13
CA GLY A 129 13.10 12.24 6.74
C GLY A 129 12.97 12.16 8.26
N ASP A 130 12.74 13.30 8.93
CA ASP A 130 12.51 13.39 10.37
C ASP A 130 11.02 13.32 10.75
N GLY A 131 10.13 13.33 9.74
CA GLY A 131 8.68 13.29 9.92
C GLY A 131 8.04 14.65 10.10
N ASN A 132 8.74 15.74 9.79
CA ASN A 132 8.18 17.08 9.82
C ASN A 132 7.45 17.41 8.53
N LEU A 133 6.28 18.01 8.64
CA LEU A 133 5.57 18.58 7.47
C LEU A 133 6.39 19.73 6.90
N LYS A 134 7.10 19.46 5.81
CA LYS A 134 8.07 20.38 5.22
C LYS A 134 8.22 20.13 3.74
N ASP A 135 8.03 21.18 2.93
CA ASP A 135 8.31 21.13 1.49
C ASP A 135 9.83 21.08 1.26
N TRP A 136 10.36 19.87 1.09
CA TRP A 136 11.79 19.60 0.86
C TRP A 136 12.12 19.29 -0.59
N TRP A 137 11.11 19.10 -1.42
CA TRP A 137 11.28 18.90 -2.85
C TRP A 137 11.53 20.23 -3.56
N SER A 138 12.43 20.26 -4.55
CA SER A 138 12.54 21.45 -5.37
C SER A 138 11.24 21.66 -6.16
N LYS A 139 10.90 22.93 -6.43
CA LYS A 139 9.70 23.27 -7.23
C LYS A 139 9.64 22.54 -8.57
N LYS A 140 10.81 22.35 -9.22
CA LYS A 140 10.92 21.64 -10.50
C LYS A 140 10.56 20.15 -10.35
N VAL A 141 11.05 19.50 -9.29
CA VAL A 141 10.78 18.07 -9.02
C VAL A 141 9.32 17.88 -8.64
N GLY A 142 8.77 18.75 -7.78
CA GLY A 142 7.35 18.69 -7.41
C GLY A 142 6.43 18.85 -8.63
N ALA A 143 6.69 19.84 -9.51
CA ALA A 143 5.90 20.05 -10.71
C ALA A 143 5.98 18.87 -11.71
N GLU A 144 7.14 18.25 -11.87
CA GLU A 144 7.28 17.05 -12.72
C GLU A 144 6.56 15.85 -12.13
N PHE A 145 6.63 15.66 -10.80
CA PHE A 145 5.85 14.63 -10.12
C PHE A 145 4.34 14.81 -10.34
N GLU A 146 3.80 16.00 -10.11
CA GLU A 146 2.39 16.30 -10.30
C GLU A 146 1.93 16.04 -11.74
N LYS A 147 2.76 16.43 -12.71
CA LYS A 147 2.51 16.16 -14.12
C LYS A 147 2.43 14.67 -14.40
N ARG A 148 3.36 13.85 -13.87
CA ARG A 148 3.38 12.40 -14.04
C ARG A 148 2.22 11.75 -13.29
N ALA A 149 1.97 12.12 -12.03
CA ALA A 149 0.87 11.63 -11.21
C ALA A 149 -0.50 11.87 -11.86
N SER A 150 -0.67 12.99 -12.60
CA SER A 150 -1.90 13.27 -13.34
C SER A 150 -2.27 12.19 -14.36
N CYS A 151 -1.31 11.39 -14.83
CA CYS A 151 -1.56 10.23 -15.68
C CYS A 151 -2.39 9.17 -14.93
N LEU A 152 -2.03 8.86 -13.68
CA LEU A 152 -2.80 7.92 -12.84
C LEU A 152 -4.18 8.48 -12.51
N VAL A 153 -4.28 9.75 -12.14
CA VAL A 153 -5.59 10.39 -11.88
C VAL A 153 -6.53 10.13 -13.06
N LYS A 154 -6.10 10.49 -14.28
CA LYS A 154 -6.91 10.29 -15.51
C LYS A 154 -7.23 8.83 -15.79
N GLN A 155 -6.30 7.92 -15.51
CA GLN A 155 -6.51 6.49 -15.69
C GLN A 155 -7.62 6.00 -14.78
N TYR A 156 -7.57 6.33 -13.50
CA TYR A 156 -8.54 5.84 -12.51
C TYR A 156 -9.90 6.54 -12.61
N ASP A 157 -9.96 7.80 -13.05
CA ASP A 157 -11.21 8.49 -13.40
C ASP A 157 -11.99 7.76 -14.51
N GLY A 158 -11.34 6.88 -15.28
CA GLY A 158 -11.97 6.05 -16.30
C GLY A 158 -12.55 4.73 -15.80
N TYR A 159 -12.34 4.37 -14.53
CA TYR A 159 -12.79 3.08 -13.97
C TYR A 159 -14.13 3.18 -13.26
N SER A 160 -15.06 2.28 -13.60
CA SER A 160 -16.38 2.21 -12.96
C SER A 160 -16.68 0.80 -12.48
N PRO A 161 -16.57 0.51 -11.17
CA PRO A 161 -16.80 -0.81 -10.60
C PRO A 161 -18.28 -1.13 -10.39
N VAL A 162 -19.17 -0.13 -10.40
CA VAL A 162 -20.56 -0.28 -10.03
C VAL A 162 -21.42 0.81 -10.69
N LYS A 163 -22.70 0.54 -10.81
CA LYS A 163 -23.71 1.54 -11.20
C LYS A 163 -24.45 2.06 -9.95
N GLU A 164 -24.80 3.33 -9.97
CA GLU A 164 -25.72 3.95 -9.04
C GLU A 164 -26.87 4.59 -9.84
N ASN A 165 -28.12 4.23 -9.55
CA ASN A 165 -29.29 4.67 -10.32
C ASN A 165 -29.13 4.45 -11.84
N ASP A 166 -28.69 3.24 -12.20
CA ASP A 166 -28.43 2.78 -13.59
C ASP A 166 -27.32 3.53 -14.34
N LYS A 167 -26.62 4.47 -13.69
CA LYS A 167 -25.49 5.19 -14.27
C LYS A 167 -24.18 4.67 -13.73
N PRO A 168 -23.13 4.56 -14.59
CA PRO A 168 -21.78 4.20 -14.10
C PRO A 168 -21.33 5.18 -13.01
N LEU A 169 -20.84 4.64 -11.89
CA LEU A 169 -20.18 5.42 -10.84
C LEU A 169 -18.68 5.25 -10.97
N TYR A 170 -17.98 6.33 -11.30
CA TYR A 170 -16.55 6.32 -11.56
C TYR A 170 -15.73 6.53 -10.28
N VAL A 171 -14.57 5.88 -10.24
CA VAL A 171 -13.53 6.11 -9.23
C VAL A 171 -13.10 7.59 -9.31
N LYS A 172 -12.80 8.18 -8.17
CA LYS A 172 -12.25 9.53 -8.09
C LYS A 172 -10.73 9.44 -8.05
N GLY A 173 -10.08 9.49 -9.22
CA GLY A 173 -8.64 9.27 -9.35
C GLY A 173 -7.80 10.20 -8.48
N LYS A 174 -8.27 11.42 -8.18
CA LYS A 174 -7.56 12.31 -7.27
C LYS A 174 -7.71 11.90 -5.80
N LEU A 175 -8.88 11.39 -5.38
CA LEU A 175 -9.09 10.88 -4.01
C LEU A 175 -8.23 9.66 -3.74
N THR A 176 -8.05 8.81 -4.76
CA THR A 176 -7.35 7.53 -4.63
C THR A 176 -5.89 7.60 -5.11
N LEU A 177 -5.34 8.80 -5.34
CA LEU A 177 -4.05 8.96 -5.98
C LEU A 177 -2.91 8.36 -5.17
N GLY A 178 -2.82 8.63 -3.88
CA GLY A 178 -1.77 8.13 -3.00
C GLY A 178 -1.70 6.60 -3.02
N GLU A 179 -2.84 5.95 -2.85
CA GLU A 179 -2.97 4.48 -2.90
C GLU A 179 -2.60 3.91 -4.27
N ASN A 180 -3.02 4.58 -5.35
CA ASN A 180 -2.70 4.12 -6.70
C ASN A 180 -1.21 4.30 -7.05
N LEU A 181 -0.56 5.34 -6.50
CA LEU A 181 0.88 5.54 -6.58
C LEU A 181 1.61 4.43 -5.81
N ALA A 182 1.16 4.16 -4.59
CA ALA A 182 1.74 3.14 -3.72
C ALA A 182 1.63 1.74 -4.33
N ASP A 183 0.48 1.38 -4.90
CA ASP A 183 0.30 0.10 -5.61
C ASP A 183 1.22 -0.02 -6.83
N LEU A 184 1.35 1.04 -7.64
CA LEU A 184 2.24 1.03 -8.80
C LEU A 184 3.71 0.94 -8.41
N GLY A 185 4.14 1.73 -7.43
CA GLY A 185 5.49 1.67 -6.87
C GLY A 185 5.77 0.31 -6.25
N GLY A 186 4.82 -0.20 -5.48
CA GLY A 186 4.88 -1.49 -4.80
C GLY A 186 5.16 -2.65 -5.76
N VAL A 187 4.33 -2.80 -6.79
CA VAL A 187 4.51 -3.90 -7.76
C VAL A 187 5.81 -3.77 -8.54
N LYS A 188 6.25 -2.56 -8.91
CA LYS A 188 7.53 -2.34 -9.63
C LYS A 188 8.73 -2.66 -8.75
N LEU A 189 8.76 -2.18 -7.51
CA LEU A 189 9.83 -2.43 -6.56
C LEU A 189 9.93 -3.92 -6.20
N ALA A 190 8.79 -4.55 -5.91
CA ALA A 190 8.75 -5.97 -5.58
C ALA A 190 9.21 -6.85 -6.74
N TYR A 191 8.80 -6.53 -7.97
CA TYR A 191 9.24 -7.27 -9.15
C TYR A 191 10.76 -7.12 -9.38
N ALA A 192 11.29 -5.91 -9.25
CA ALA A 192 12.73 -5.69 -9.37
C ALA A 192 13.51 -6.47 -8.29
N ALA A 193 13.04 -6.47 -7.05
CA ALA A 193 13.63 -7.23 -5.95
C ALA A 193 13.54 -8.74 -6.20
N PHE A 194 12.42 -9.24 -6.70
CA PHE A 194 12.23 -10.63 -7.09
C PHE A 194 13.24 -11.05 -8.15
N LYS A 195 13.37 -10.27 -9.21
CA LYS A 195 14.32 -10.58 -10.31
C LYS A 195 15.77 -10.57 -9.83
N GLU A 196 16.15 -9.66 -8.94
CA GLU A 196 17.51 -9.67 -8.36
C GLU A 196 17.72 -10.89 -7.46
N ALA A 197 16.75 -11.27 -6.63
CA ALA A 197 16.83 -12.46 -5.78
C ALA A 197 16.93 -13.77 -6.57
N ARG A 198 16.34 -13.81 -7.78
CA ARG A 198 16.36 -15.00 -8.67
C ARG A 198 17.48 -14.97 -9.71
N LYS A 199 18.32 -13.95 -9.70
CA LYS A 199 19.37 -13.77 -10.69
C LYS A 199 20.31 -14.98 -10.78
N GLY A 200 20.46 -15.48 -12.01
CA GLY A 200 21.31 -16.65 -12.28
C GLY A 200 20.69 -17.99 -11.89
N GLN A 201 19.46 -18.01 -11.41
CA GLN A 201 18.71 -19.23 -11.11
C GLN A 201 17.79 -19.60 -12.30
N PRO A 202 17.58 -20.90 -12.57
CA PRO A 202 16.62 -21.33 -13.58
C PRO A 202 15.19 -20.95 -13.17
N ASP A 203 14.33 -20.74 -14.17
CA ASP A 203 12.88 -20.59 -13.93
C ASP A 203 12.31 -21.86 -13.28
N ALA A 204 11.47 -21.69 -12.28
CA ALA A 204 10.81 -22.78 -11.55
C ALA A 204 9.29 -22.72 -11.78
N PRO A 205 8.80 -23.20 -12.92
CA PRO A 205 7.37 -23.15 -13.22
C PRO A 205 6.57 -24.05 -12.28
N LEU A 206 5.42 -23.56 -11.85
CA LEU A 206 4.47 -24.30 -11.00
C LEU A 206 3.08 -24.22 -11.59
N ASN A 207 2.38 -25.35 -11.65
CA ASN A 207 1.01 -25.44 -12.19
C ASN A 207 0.84 -24.83 -13.59
N GLY A 208 1.87 -24.90 -14.43
CA GLY A 208 1.85 -24.36 -15.78
C GLY A 208 2.15 -22.86 -15.89
N PHE A 209 2.47 -22.19 -14.80
CA PHE A 209 2.86 -20.77 -14.76
C PHE A 209 4.37 -20.62 -14.56
N THR A 210 5.00 -19.71 -15.32
CA THR A 210 6.38 -19.27 -15.09
C THR A 210 6.48 -18.50 -13.77
N GLU A 211 7.67 -18.34 -13.23
CA GLU A 211 7.86 -17.53 -12.00
C GLU A 211 7.38 -16.08 -12.16
N ASP A 212 7.58 -15.47 -13.32
CA ASP A 212 7.07 -14.11 -13.58
C ASP A 212 5.53 -14.07 -13.55
N GLN A 213 4.87 -15.09 -14.11
CA GLN A 213 3.41 -15.21 -14.01
C GLN A 213 2.95 -15.45 -12.57
N GLN A 214 3.65 -16.32 -11.83
CA GLN A 214 3.36 -16.58 -10.40
C GLN A 214 3.49 -15.30 -9.55
N PHE A 215 4.47 -14.44 -9.84
CA PHE A 215 4.63 -13.16 -9.18
C PHE A 215 3.38 -12.28 -9.34
N PHE A 216 2.92 -12.07 -10.57
CA PHE A 216 1.74 -11.23 -10.81
C PHE A 216 0.44 -11.87 -10.29
N LEU A 217 0.33 -13.21 -10.31
CA LEU A 217 -0.79 -13.93 -9.70
C LEU A 217 -0.77 -13.78 -8.18
N GLY A 218 0.40 -13.87 -7.53
CA GLY A 218 0.57 -13.62 -6.10
C GLY A 218 0.15 -12.19 -5.73
N PHE A 219 0.60 -11.19 -6.49
CA PHE A 219 0.15 -9.81 -6.32
C PHE A 219 -1.38 -9.68 -6.39
N ALA A 220 -2.01 -10.32 -7.39
CA ALA A 220 -3.45 -10.26 -7.57
C ALA A 220 -4.22 -10.99 -6.45
N GLN A 221 -3.67 -12.09 -5.92
CA GLN A 221 -4.33 -12.92 -4.92
C GLN A 221 -4.62 -12.15 -3.62
N GLY A 222 -3.74 -11.24 -3.21
CA GLY A 222 -3.94 -10.39 -2.04
C GLY A 222 -5.19 -9.51 -2.10
N TRP A 223 -5.70 -9.27 -3.31
CA TRP A 223 -6.86 -8.42 -3.57
C TRP A 223 -8.14 -9.20 -3.86
N CYS A 224 -8.12 -10.54 -3.76
CA CYS A 224 -9.31 -11.36 -3.99
C CYS A 224 -10.36 -11.07 -2.91
N GLN A 225 -11.42 -10.37 -3.32
CA GLN A 225 -12.57 -10.08 -2.45
C GLN A 225 -13.88 -10.02 -3.25
N ASN A 226 -14.98 -10.22 -2.56
CA ASN A 226 -16.32 -10.00 -3.09
C ASN A 226 -17.02 -8.92 -2.26
N ALA A 227 -17.50 -7.88 -2.90
CA ALA A 227 -18.16 -6.75 -2.25
C ALA A 227 -19.59 -6.57 -2.78
N ARG A 228 -20.53 -6.27 -1.89
CA ARG A 228 -21.89 -5.92 -2.28
C ARG A 228 -21.91 -4.61 -3.05
N PRO A 229 -22.78 -4.45 -4.08
CA PRO A 229 -22.86 -3.21 -4.86
C PRO A 229 -23.05 -1.96 -4.00
N GLN A 230 -23.87 -2.03 -2.94
CA GLN A 230 -24.11 -0.90 -2.02
C GLN A 230 -22.82 -0.49 -1.29
N MET A 231 -21.98 -1.45 -0.89
CA MET A 231 -20.68 -1.17 -0.26
C MET A 231 -19.71 -0.54 -1.27
N LEU A 232 -19.71 -1.01 -2.52
CA LEU A 232 -18.89 -0.40 -3.57
C LEU A 232 -19.27 1.05 -3.84
N VAL A 233 -20.57 1.37 -3.86
CA VAL A 233 -21.07 2.76 -3.99
C VAL A 233 -20.50 3.64 -2.87
N VAL A 234 -20.56 3.17 -1.62
CA VAL A 234 -20.02 3.93 -0.48
C VAL A 234 -18.51 4.11 -0.64
N ARG A 235 -17.77 3.02 -0.91
CA ARG A 235 -16.31 3.05 -1.06
C ARG A 235 -15.85 4.00 -2.15
N VAL A 236 -16.42 3.92 -3.34
CA VAL A 236 -16.05 4.82 -4.45
C VAL A 236 -16.22 6.29 -4.10
N LYS A 237 -17.15 6.62 -3.21
CA LYS A 237 -17.42 8.00 -2.80
C LYS A 237 -16.50 8.52 -1.70
N THR A 238 -16.04 7.64 -0.80
CA THR A 238 -15.47 8.05 0.50
C THR A 238 -14.12 7.40 0.84
N ASP A 239 -13.78 6.26 0.21
CA ASP A 239 -12.55 5.51 0.53
C ASP A 239 -11.39 6.04 -0.34
N PRO A 240 -10.22 6.38 0.25
CA PRO A 240 -9.03 6.73 -0.52
C PRO A 240 -8.43 5.54 -1.27
N HIS A 241 -8.85 4.30 -0.99
CA HIS A 241 -8.45 3.11 -1.71
C HIS A 241 -9.38 2.87 -2.91
N SER A 242 -8.79 2.61 -4.06
CA SER A 242 -9.54 2.11 -5.21
C SER A 242 -10.15 0.73 -4.91
N PRO A 243 -11.28 0.35 -5.53
CA PRO A 243 -11.81 -1.02 -5.45
C PRO A 243 -10.78 -2.05 -5.88
N ALA A 244 -10.78 -3.24 -5.24
CA ALA A 244 -9.74 -4.27 -5.37
C ALA A 244 -9.40 -4.65 -6.81
N GLU A 245 -10.39 -4.75 -7.70
CA GLU A 245 -10.16 -4.99 -9.12
C GLU A 245 -9.16 -3.98 -9.71
N PHE A 246 -9.26 -2.71 -9.34
CA PHE A 246 -8.41 -1.65 -9.88
C PHE A 246 -7.11 -1.49 -9.10
N ARG A 247 -7.01 -2.03 -7.88
CA ARG A 247 -5.73 -2.16 -7.17
C ARG A 247 -4.82 -3.23 -7.80
N VAL A 248 -5.39 -4.13 -8.59
CA VAL A 248 -4.63 -5.07 -9.43
C VAL A 248 -4.48 -4.54 -10.85
N ASN A 249 -5.61 -4.38 -11.54
CA ASN A 249 -5.61 -4.08 -12.97
C ASN A 249 -5.05 -2.68 -13.28
N GLY A 250 -5.20 -1.73 -12.37
CA GLY A 250 -4.70 -0.37 -12.53
C GLY A 250 -3.18 -0.28 -12.59
N PRO A 251 -2.42 -0.81 -11.61
CA PRO A 251 -0.96 -0.81 -11.66
C PRO A 251 -0.38 -1.72 -12.74
N VAL A 252 -0.84 -2.97 -12.89
CA VAL A 252 -0.19 -3.94 -13.79
C VAL A 252 -0.22 -3.54 -15.27
N VAL A 253 -1.22 -2.77 -15.72
CA VAL A 253 -1.26 -2.26 -17.10
C VAL A 253 -0.14 -1.24 -17.39
N ASN A 254 0.49 -0.70 -16.36
CA ASN A 254 1.64 0.21 -16.47
C ASN A 254 2.99 -0.50 -16.30
N VAL A 255 2.99 -1.82 -16.10
CA VAL A 255 4.20 -2.65 -15.93
C VAL A 255 4.42 -3.45 -17.21
N LYS A 256 5.50 -3.14 -17.96
CA LYS A 256 5.79 -3.81 -19.24
C LYS A 256 6.07 -5.30 -19.06
N GLU A 257 6.64 -5.69 -17.94
CA GLU A 257 6.97 -7.06 -17.57
C GLU A 257 5.72 -7.93 -17.41
N PHE A 258 4.58 -7.36 -16.97
CA PHE A 258 3.29 -8.05 -16.94
C PHE A 258 2.86 -8.48 -18.34
N ALA A 259 2.88 -7.54 -19.30
CA ALA A 259 2.50 -7.85 -20.67
C ALA A 259 3.43 -8.91 -21.29
N SER A 260 4.71 -8.88 -20.97
CA SER A 260 5.71 -9.85 -21.42
C SER A 260 5.47 -11.24 -20.81
N ALA A 261 5.25 -11.32 -19.49
CA ALA A 261 5.03 -12.58 -18.76
C ALA A 261 3.82 -13.36 -19.30
N PHE A 262 2.74 -12.65 -19.62
CA PHE A 262 1.53 -13.26 -20.16
C PHE A 262 1.44 -13.24 -21.70
N GLN A 263 2.52 -12.87 -22.39
CA GLN A 263 2.59 -12.82 -23.85
C GLN A 263 1.41 -12.06 -24.48
N CYS A 264 1.03 -10.96 -23.84
CA CYS A 264 -0.12 -10.18 -24.24
C CYS A 264 0.08 -9.53 -25.62
N LYS A 265 -0.94 -9.60 -26.48
CA LYS A 265 -0.93 -8.89 -27.77
C LYS A 265 -0.97 -7.37 -27.55
N PRO A 266 -0.31 -6.57 -28.40
CA PRO A 266 -0.26 -5.11 -28.25
C PRO A 266 -1.63 -4.41 -28.14
N ALA A 267 -2.69 -4.99 -28.73
CA ALA A 267 -4.06 -4.47 -28.70
C ALA A 267 -4.92 -5.02 -27.54
N ALA A 268 -4.35 -5.83 -26.65
CA ALA A 268 -5.10 -6.37 -25.51
C ALA A 268 -5.49 -5.24 -24.53
N LYS A 269 -6.68 -5.35 -23.91
CA LYS A 269 -7.21 -4.34 -22.97
C LYS A 269 -6.27 -4.04 -21.80
N MET A 270 -5.49 -5.04 -21.37
CA MET A 270 -4.55 -4.95 -20.26
C MET A 270 -3.14 -4.53 -20.69
N VAL A 271 -2.97 -4.01 -21.92
CA VAL A 271 -1.67 -3.56 -22.43
C VAL A 271 -1.73 -2.09 -22.79
N LYS A 272 -0.82 -1.33 -22.23
CA LYS A 272 -0.57 0.06 -22.63
C LYS A 272 0.72 0.14 -23.44
N THR A 273 0.74 0.98 -24.45
CA THR A 273 1.98 1.34 -25.16
C THR A 273 2.89 2.16 -24.25
N ASP A 274 4.18 2.20 -24.53
CA ASP A 274 5.16 2.99 -23.75
C ASP A 274 4.72 4.46 -23.59
N LYS A 275 4.10 5.02 -24.61
CA LYS A 275 3.60 6.39 -24.64
C LYS A 275 2.43 6.64 -23.68
N ASN A 276 1.68 5.59 -23.36
CA ASN A 276 0.44 5.66 -22.58
C ASN A 276 0.58 5.06 -21.18
N ARG A 277 1.74 4.45 -20.86
CA ARG A 277 2.01 3.98 -19.50
C ARG A 277 2.26 5.15 -18.56
N CYS A 278 1.70 5.07 -17.36
CA CYS A 278 1.97 6.03 -16.31
C CYS A 278 3.31 5.65 -15.65
N GLU A 279 4.32 6.45 -15.86
CA GLU A 279 5.63 6.33 -15.21
C GLU A 279 5.82 7.51 -14.29
N ILE A 280 5.99 7.23 -12.99
CA ILE A 280 6.06 8.28 -11.98
C ILE A 280 7.52 8.56 -11.61
N TRP A 281 8.29 7.50 -11.36
CA TRP A 281 9.70 7.51 -10.98
C TRP A 281 10.58 6.78 -11.97
#